data_7ce4fd23c2958b36437c86df1cf546f2
#
_entry.id   7ce4fd23c2958b36437c86df1cf546f2
#
_cell.length_a   1.000
_cell.length_b   1.000
_cell.length_c   1.000
_cell.angle_alpha   90.00
_cell.angle_beta   90.00
_cell.angle_gamma   90.00
#
_symmetry.space_group_name_H-M   'P 1'
#
loop_
_entity.id
_entity.type
_entity.pdbx_description
1 polymer ?
#
loop_
_entity_poly.entity_id
_entity_poly.type
_entity_poly.pdbx_seq_one_letter_code
_entity_poly.pdbx_strand_id
1 'polypeptide(L)'
;MSLTALASTVPTPADTAFTRFRVGGYGEMLAQFKDYGLNRFSGVPTGNMKVNHNEIGIPRFVLAGDYKITSRWILGAEIEIESGGTGQALEIEKGSGSENGEYELEQEKGGEVALEQFHLTRLVVPEFNVRIGHMVIPVGLTNAHHEPINFFTAARPEGATTLMPSTWHMTGVEFFGSFGRGMASFDYEAMVTAGLNPNGFNAYNWVRDGKQGLFETDNFSAPAYTARLNWTGVPGLRVGASFFYNPDAGRNADKLITYKGIGSIDVLLYSFDIQYINKYVCARGNFLSGNITNTEALTSQNRSGLGMNHPYSTPRPGTLIARRAVDWSAEVGLNLKSLFPRMEKFPRIYPFIHYNYYNPQESVAGSGTPEKRCQVSLWSFGLNWRILPGLVAKADYTTRQIGTAKVFGTSGYHSENEFRLALAYTLWFTK
;
A
#
# COMPACT_ATOMS: atom_id res chain seq x y z
N MET A 1 28.56 2.14 3.75
CA MET A 1 27.79 0.92 3.53
C MET A 1 26.38 1.35 3.14
N SER A 2 26.02 1.02 1.93
CA SER A 2 24.74 1.38 1.29
C SER A 2 23.58 0.81 2.08
N LEU A 3 22.59 1.64 2.38
CA LEU A 3 21.25 1.25 2.85
C LEU A 3 20.41 0.73 1.65
N THR A 4 20.99 -0.10 0.83
CA THR A 4 20.21 -0.88 -0.13
C THR A 4 19.57 -2.00 0.67
N ALA A 5 18.45 -1.65 1.23
CA ALA A 5 17.47 -2.52 1.79
C ALA A 5 17.04 -3.60 0.79
N LEU A 6 16.33 -4.54 1.28
CA LEU A 6 15.47 -5.52 0.65
C LEU A 6 14.57 -4.98 -0.49
N ALA A 7 14.53 -3.71 -0.73
CA ALA A 7 13.54 -2.96 -1.47
C ALA A 7 13.96 -2.51 -2.87
N SER A 8 14.72 -3.29 -3.60
CA SER A 8 14.77 -3.15 -5.05
C SER A 8 14.03 -4.33 -5.65
N THR A 9 12.92 -4.09 -6.32
CA THR A 9 12.23 -5.09 -7.12
C THR A 9 13.13 -5.64 -8.21
N VAL A 10 14.14 -4.89 -8.62
CA VAL A 10 15.23 -5.36 -9.48
C VAL A 10 16.40 -5.82 -8.60
N PRO A 11 16.76 -7.13 -8.57
CA PRO A 11 17.88 -7.63 -7.79
C PRO A 11 19.18 -6.92 -8.14
N THR A 12 19.76 -6.23 -7.19
CA THR A 12 21.09 -5.65 -7.34
C THR A 12 22.17 -6.73 -7.22
N PRO A 13 23.41 -6.49 -7.64
CA PRO A 13 24.52 -7.41 -7.35
C PRO A 13 24.68 -7.74 -5.86
N ALA A 14 24.32 -6.81 -4.97
CA ALA A 14 24.32 -7.04 -3.53
C ALA A 14 23.21 -8.02 -3.10
N ASP A 15 22.04 -7.98 -3.74
CA ASP A 15 20.92 -8.89 -3.45
C ASP A 15 21.21 -10.32 -3.90
N THR A 16 22.05 -10.48 -4.91
CA THR A 16 22.48 -11.78 -5.39
C THR A 16 23.80 -12.27 -4.79
N ALA A 17 24.42 -11.51 -3.89
CA ALA A 17 25.75 -11.81 -3.31
C ALA A 17 25.74 -12.92 -2.25
N PHE A 18 24.59 -13.40 -1.78
CA PHE A 18 24.54 -14.52 -0.83
C PHE A 18 24.99 -15.86 -1.46
N THR A 19 25.54 -16.77 -0.66
CA THR A 19 26.16 -18.00 -1.18
C THR A 19 25.14 -18.99 -1.71
N ARG A 20 24.17 -19.43 -0.93
CA ARG A 20 23.19 -20.42 -1.33
C ARG A 20 21.77 -20.12 -0.87
N PHE A 21 21.60 -19.67 0.36
CA PHE A 21 20.31 -19.24 0.89
C PHE A 21 20.49 -18.05 1.81
N ARG A 22 19.46 -17.23 1.91
CA ARG A 22 19.35 -16.20 2.93
C ARG A 22 17.93 -16.22 3.51
N VAL A 23 17.84 -15.88 4.78
CA VAL A 23 16.59 -15.74 5.52
C VAL A 23 16.60 -14.39 6.20
N GLY A 24 15.49 -13.70 6.12
CA GLY A 24 15.32 -12.39 6.71
C GLY A 24 13.87 -12.04 6.88
N GLY A 25 13.58 -10.76 6.91
CA GLY A 25 12.23 -10.26 6.98
C GLY A 25 12.16 -8.85 7.51
N TYR A 26 10.95 -8.38 7.67
CA TYR A 26 10.66 -7.07 8.23
C TYR A 26 9.41 -7.12 9.09
N GLY A 27 9.23 -6.10 9.88
CA GLY A 27 8.04 -5.96 10.72
C GLY A 27 8.05 -4.66 11.49
N GLU A 28 6.91 -4.40 12.12
CA GLU A 28 6.73 -3.19 12.92
C GLU A 28 5.79 -3.44 14.10
N MET A 29 6.08 -2.76 15.20
CA MET A 29 5.17 -2.55 16.31
C MET A 29 4.70 -1.10 16.24
N LEU A 30 3.40 -0.87 16.38
CA LEU A 30 2.80 0.45 16.22
C LEU A 30 1.86 0.74 17.39
N ALA A 31 2.02 1.91 18.01
CA ALA A 31 1.05 2.47 18.94
C ALA A 31 0.49 3.77 18.35
N GLN A 32 -0.84 3.93 18.37
CA GLN A 32 -1.57 5.06 17.82
C GLN A 32 -2.52 5.64 18.87
N PHE A 33 -2.50 6.94 19.01
CA PHE A 33 -3.35 7.72 19.93
C PHE A 33 -4.18 8.67 19.08
N LYS A 34 -5.45 8.29 18.82
CA LYS A 34 -6.33 8.95 17.85
C LYS A 34 -7.32 9.89 18.52
N ASP A 35 -7.36 11.13 18.02
CA ASP A 35 -8.38 12.13 18.34
C ASP A 35 -9.06 12.56 17.03
N TYR A 36 -10.02 11.75 16.58
CA TYR A 36 -10.71 11.91 15.32
C TYR A 36 -12.09 12.57 15.44
N GLY A 37 -12.62 12.66 16.67
CA GLY A 37 -13.94 13.22 16.90
C GLY A 37 -15.06 12.41 16.27
N LEU A 38 -15.95 13.06 15.51
CA LEU A 38 -17.05 12.39 14.81
C LEU A 38 -16.55 11.55 13.64
N ASN A 39 -17.13 10.37 13.48
CA ASN A 39 -16.84 9.55 12.30
C ASN A 39 -17.30 10.27 11.02
N ARG A 40 -16.38 10.55 10.11
CA ARG A 40 -16.66 11.26 8.87
C ARG A 40 -17.61 10.52 7.91
N PHE A 41 -17.80 9.22 8.08
CA PHE A 41 -18.69 8.42 7.25
C PHE A 41 -20.05 8.16 7.88
N SER A 42 -20.14 8.02 9.19
CA SER A 42 -21.40 7.79 9.91
C SER A 42 -21.98 9.04 10.57
N GLY A 43 -21.19 10.07 10.79
CA GLY A 43 -21.61 11.35 11.37
C GLY A 43 -21.82 11.36 12.87
N VAL A 44 -21.95 10.21 13.51
CA VAL A 44 -22.12 10.07 14.96
C VAL A 44 -21.25 8.93 15.46
N PRO A 45 -20.72 9.03 16.69
CA PRO A 45 -20.10 7.88 17.34
C PRO A 45 -21.23 6.87 17.62
N THR A 46 -21.37 5.86 16.77
CA THR A 46 -22.38 4.82 16.98
C THR A 46 -21.73 3.64 17.67
N GLY A 47 -22.23 3.32 18.85
CA GLY A 47 -21.93 2.10 19.56
C GLY A 47 -20.45 1.81 19.76
N ASN A 48 -19.95 0.78 19.09
CA ASN A 48 -18.57 0.31 19.20
C ASN A 48 -17.58 1.03 18.27
N MET A 49 -18.04 1.87 17.36
CA MET A 49 -17.16 2.65 16.48
C MET A 49 -16.58 3.85 17.23
N LYS A 50 -15.60 3.57 18.08
CA LYS A 50 -14.83 4.60 18.78
C LYS A 50 -13.90 5.28 17.77
N VAL A 51 -14.21 6.50 17.42
CA VAL A 51 -13.36 7.34 16.58
C VAL A 51 -12.19 7.93 17.34
N ASN A 52 -12.35 8.12 18.65
CA ASN A 52 -11.28 8.46 19.58
C ASN A 52 -10.89 7.22 20.36
N HIS A 53 -9.74 6.62 20.06
CA HIS A 53 -9.23 5.46 20.79
C HIS A 53 -7.72 5.33 20.65
N ASN A 54 -7.14 4.57 21.56
CA ASN A 54 -5.73 4.25 21.55
C ASN A 54 -5.55 2.80 21.18
N GLU A 55 -4.61 2.54 20.29
CA GLU A 55 -4.32 1.21 19.76
C GLU A 55 -2.84 0.89 19.94
N ILE A 56 -2.53 -0.37 20.20
CA ILE A 56 -1.18 -0.92 20.10
C ILE A 56 -1.27 -2.28 19.42
N GLY A 57 -0.40 -2.54 18.47
CA GLY A 57 -0.43 -3.79 17.72
C GLY A 57 0.83 -4.04 16.92
N ILE A 58 0.82 -5.16 16.24
CA ILE A 58 1.82 -5.58 15.26
C ILE A 58 1.11 -5.59 13.90
N PRO A 59 1.12 -4.47 13.14
CA PRO A 59 0.41 -4.39 11.86
C PRO A 59 0.86 -5.48 10.90
N ARG A 60 2.17 -5.78 10.89
CA ARG A 60 2.73 -6.84 10.05
C ARG A 60 4.02 -7.42 10.60
N PHE A 61 4.21 -8.68 10.28
CA PHE A 61 5.44 -9.44 10.43
C PHE A 61 5.65 -10.28 9.17
N VAL A 62 6.79 -10.12 8.52
CA VAL A 62 7.10 -10.81 7.27
C VAL A 62 8.37 -11.64 7.43
N LEU A 63 8.30 -12.88 6.97
CA LEU A 63 9.45 -13.76 6.81
C LEU A 63 9.77 -13.89 5.33
N ALA A 64 11.02 -13.56 4.97
CA ALA A 64 11.54 -13.64 3.62
C ALA A 64 12.65 -14.66 3.52
N GLY A 65 12.68 -15.40 2.42
CA GLY A 65 13.73 -16.35 2.13
C GLY A 65 14.03 -16.47 0.64
N ASP A 66 15.33 -16.54 0.31
CA ASP A 66 15.78 -16.84 -1.04
C ASP A 66 16.69 -18.07 -1.04
N TYR A 67 16.54 -18.92 -2.06
CA TYR A 67 17.39 -20.07 -2.30
C TYR A 67 17.93 -20.08 -3.73
N LYS A 68 19.25 -20.11 -3.86
CA LYS A 68 19.92 -20.34 -5.15
C LYS A 68 19.94 -21.81 -5.50
N ILE A 69 19.08 -22.23 -6.42
CA ILE A 69 19.12 -23.54 -7.03
C ILE A 69 20.44 -23.68 -7.82
N THR A 70 20.77 -22.64 -8.58
CA THR A 70 22.06 -22.42 -9.25
C THR A 70 22.45 -20.94 -9.15
N SER A 71 23.63 -20.56 -9.66
CA SER A 71 24.03 -19.14 -9.74
C SER A 71 23.09 -18.24 -10.55
N ARG A 72 22.20 -18.85 -11.36
CA ARG A 72 21.27 -18.13 -12.26
C ARG A 72 19.79 -18.42 -11.97
N TRP A 73 19.47 -19.37 -11.12
CA TRP A 73 18.11 -19.70 -10.74
C TRP A 73 17.93 -19.47 -9.24
N ILE A 74 17.02 -18.58 -8.89
CA ILE A 74 16.75 -18.19 -7.51
C ILE A 74 15.26 -18.38 -7.24
N LEU A 75 14.95 -19.16 -6.21
CA LEU A 75 13.61 -19.25 -5.63
C LEU A 75 13.50 -18.22 -4.52
N GLY A 76 12.49 -17.37 -4.56
CA GLY A 76 12.16 -16.39 -3.52
C GLY A 76 10.78 -16.65 -2.94
N ALA A 77 10.63 -16.45 -1.63
CA ALA A 77 9.35 -16.54 -0.95
C ALA A 77 9.27 -15.51 0.19
N GLU A 78 8.10 -14.90 0.36
CA GLU A 78 7.77 -14.03 1.49
C GLU A 78 6.39 -14.39 2.03
N ILE A 79 6.31 -14.60 3.35
CA ILE A 79 5.06 -14.88 4.07
C ILE A 79 4.80 -13.69 4.99
N GLU A 80 3.69 -13.03 4.77
CA GLU A 80 3.20 -11.93 5.59
C GLU A 80 2.18 -12.43 6.62
N ILE A 81 2.31 -11.94 7.84
CA ILE A 81 1.36 -12.13 8.92
C ILE A 81 0.90 -10.74 9.35
N GLU A 82 -0.32 -10.36 8.98
CA GLU A 82 -0.92 -9.09 9.35
C GLU A 82 -1.73 -9.22 10.64
N SER A 83 -1.65 -8.19 11.51
CA SER A 83 -2.46 -8.04 12.73
C SER A 83 -2.55 -9.31 13.59
N GLY A 84 -1.44 -10.05 13.69
CA GLY A 84 -1.38 -11.28 14.47
C GLY A 84 -1.86 -12.54 13.74
N GLY A 85 -2.22 -12.44 12.46
CA GLY A 85 -2.70 -13.56 11.65
C GLY A 85 -4.18 -13.86 11.86
N THR A 86 -4.61 -15.03 11.42
CA THR A 86 -5.99 -15.50 11.58
C THR A 86 -6.19 -16.10 12.97
N GLY A 87 -7.24 -15.68 13.67
CA GLY A 87 -7.60 -16.18 15.00
C GLY A 87 -9.10 -16.42 15.12
N GLN A 88 -9.48 -17.15 16.18
CA GLN A 88 -10.87 -17.23 16.62
C GLN A 88 -11.05 -16.28 17.81
N ALA A 89 -12.05 -15.41 17.74
CA ALA A 89 -12.47 -14.58 18.84
C ALA A 89 -13.84 -15.06 19.36
N LEU A 90 -14.02 -15.00 20.66
CA LEU A 90 -15.32 -15.19 21.28
C LEU A 90 -15.98 -13.83 21.36
N GLU A 91 -16.99 -13.57 20.55
CA GLU A 91 -17.78 -12.34 20.61
C GLU A 91 -19.03 -12.54 21.45
N ILE A 92 -19.30 -11.57 22.34
CA ILE A 92 -20.55 -11.52 23.11
C ILE A 92 -21.42 -10.49 22.43
N GLU A 93 -22.38 -10.92 21.63
CA GLU A 93 -23.37 -10.03 21.05
C GLU A 93 -24.37 -9.52 22.09
N LYS A 94 -24.51 -8.17 22.14
CA LYS A 94 -25.56 -7.49 22.88
C LYS A 94 -26.35 -6.62 21.93
N GLY A 95 -27.44 -7.11 21.37
CA GLY A 95 -28.29 -6.33 20.47
C GLY A 95 -29.74 -6.87 20.41
N SER A 96 -30.64 -6.07 19.85
CA SER A 96 -32.07 -6.38 19.70
C SER A 96 -32.40 -7.44 18.65
N GLY A 97 -31.50 -8.39 18.41
CA GLY A 97 -31.65 -9.51 17.52
C GLY A 97 -30.92 -10.75 17.98
N SER A 98 -30.13 -10.65 19.04
CA SER A 98 -29.51 -11.80 19.69
C SER A 98 -30.45 -12.40 20.71
N GLU A 99 -30.60 -13.73 20.74
CA GLU A 99 -31.23 -14.41 21.85
C GLU A 99 -30.37 -14.24 23.11
N ASN A 100 -30.96 -13.82 24.21
CA ASN A 100 -30.26 -13.52 25.45
C ASN A 100 -29.38 -14.68 25.91
N GLY A 101 -28.06 -14.50 25.78
CA GLY A 101 -27.07 -15.40 26.33
C GLY A 101 -26.45 -16.39 25.32
N GLU A 102 -26.63 -16.26 24.03
CA GLU A 102 -25.89 -17.01 23.04
C GLU A 102 -24.47 -16.47 22.91
N TYR A 103 -23.51 -17.37 22.98
CA TYR A 103 -22.13 -17.15 22.63
C TYR A 103 -21.95 -17.69 21.22
N GLU A 104 -21.87 -16.82 20.23
CA GLU A 104 -21.45 -17.24 18.89
C GLU A 104 -19.92 -17.26 18.80
N LEU A 105 -19.38 -18.37 18.32
CA LEU A 105 -18.00 -18.47 17.90
C LEU A 105 -17.91 -17.87 16.52
N GLU A 106 -17.75 -16.55 16.42
CA GLU A 106 -17.43 -15.92 15.16
C GLU A 106 -15.94 -16.07 14.88
N GLN A 107 -15.64 -16.46 13.65
CA GLN A 107 -14.29 -16.38 13.11
C GLN A 107 -14.07 -14.92 12.68
N GLU A 108 -13.76 -14.05 13.64
CA GLU A 108 -13.31 -12.72 13.28
C GLU A 108 -11.99 -12.82 12.54
N LYS A 109 -12.01 -12.40 11.28
CA LYS A 109 -10.81 -12.21 10.49
C LYS A 109 -10.13 -10.90 10.94
N GLY A 110 -9.53 -10.94 12.14
CA GLY A 110 -8.81 -9.79 12.68
C GLY A 110 -7.48 -9.52 11.97
N GLY A 111 -6.91 -10.54 11.34
CA GLY A 111 -5.65 -10.48 10.62
C GLY A 111 -5.62 -11.44 9.44
N GLU A 112 -4.46 -11.51 8.79
CA GLU A 112 -4.25 -12.30 7.58
C GLU A 112 -2.89 -13.01 7.63
N VAL A 113 -2.83 -14.22 7.08
CA VAL A 113 -1.58 -14.88 6.71
C VAL A 113 -1.58 -15.03 5.20
N ALA A 114 -0.70 -14.31 4.52
CA ALA A 114 -0.64 -14.24 3.08
C ALA A 114 0.72 -14.68 2.55
N LEU A 115 0.70 -15.33 1.40
CA LEU A 115 1.89 -15.50 0.58
C LEU A 115 2.10 -14.17 -0.18
N GLU A 116 2.94 -13.28 0.34
CA GLU A 116 3.19 -11.98 -0.26
C GLU A 116 4.00 -12.12 -1.55
N GLN A 117 5.00 -13.00 -1.55
CA GLN A 117 5.75 -13.34 -2.74
C GLN A 117 6.09 -14.84 -2.78
N PHE A 118 6.04 -15.42 -3.97
CA PHE A 118 6.56 -16.74 -4.27
C PHE A 118 6.90 -16.82 -5.75
N HIS A 119 8.18 -16.83 -6.06
CA HIS A 119 8.62 -16.73 -7.45
C HIS A 119 9.90 -17.48 -7.75
N LEU A 120 10.06 -17.84 -9.01
CA LEU A 120 11.29 -18.36 -9.57
C LEU A 120 11.90 -17.31 -10.51
N THR A 121 13.12 -16.88 -10.21
CA THR A 121 13.88 -15.90 -10.98
C THR A 121 14.95 -16.58 -11.81
N ARG A 122 15.01 -16.28 -13.12
CA ARG A 122 16.08 -16.65 -14.02
C ARG A 122 16.92 -15.42 -14.35
N LEU A 123 18.15 -15.40 -13.90
CA LEU A 123 19.16 -14.39 -14.28
C LEU A 123 19.78 -14.80 -15.62
N VAL A 124 19.60 -13.96 -16.65
CA VAL A 124 20.11 -14.21 -18.00
C VAL A 124 21.31 -13.30 -18.29
N VAL A 125 21.07 -11.98 -18.33
CA VAL A 125 22.08 -10.93 -18.48
C VAL A 125 21.65 -9.72 -17.63
N PRO A 126 22.53 -8.79 -17.29
CA PRO A 126 22.14 -7.62 -16.47
C PRO A 126 20.98 -6.82 -17.05
N GLU A 127 20.90 -6.76 -18.38
CA GLU A 127 19.88 -6.00 -19.08
C GLU A 127 18.54 -6.74 -19.23
N PHE A 128 18.52 -8.07 -19.02
CA PHE A 128 17.30 -8.86 -19.20
C PHE A 128 17.29 -10.09 -18.29
N ASN A 129 16.31 -10.16 -17.41
CA ASN A 129 16.03 -11.26 -16.51
C ASN A 129 14.53 -11.56 -16.53
N VAL A 130 14.16 -12.75 -16.07
CA VAL A 130 12.76 -13.20 -16.04
C VAL A 130 12.44 -13.71 -14.64
N ARG A 131 11.27 -13.33 -14.14
CA ARG A 131 10.69 -13.86 -12.90
C ARG A 131 9.28 -14.34 -13.16
N ILE A 132 8.91 -15.47 -12.60
CA ILE A 132 7.58 -16.09 -12.77
C ILE A 132 7.09 -16.48 -11.39
N GLY A 133 5.85 -16.15 -11.08
CA GLY A 133 5.18 -16.48 -9.81
C GLY A 133 4.32 -15.35 -9.28
N HIS A 134 4.23 -15.26 -7.96
CA HIS A 134 3.50 -14.24 -7.22
C HIS A 134 4.46 -13.15 -6.77
N MET A 135 4.21 -11.91 -7.17
CA MET A 135 5.21 -10.82 -7.08
C MET A 135 4.54 -9.50 -6.80
N VAL A 136 5.29 -8.59 -6.17
CA VAL A 136 4.84 -7.21 -5.91
C VAL A 136 4.68 -6.44 -7.22
N ILE A 137 3.59 -5.71 -7.35
CA ILE A 137 3.30 -4.83 -8.49
C ILE A 137 4.08 -3.52 -8.34
N PRO A 138 4.98 -3.15 -9.25
CA PRO A 138 5.89 -2.02 -9.07
C PRO A 138 5.24 -0.66 -9.40
N VAL A 139 4.04 -0.40 -8.92
CA VAL A 139 3.32 0.87 -9.11
C VAL A 139 3.41 1.74 -7.87
N GLY A 140 3.86 2.98 -8.06
CA GLY A 140 4.03 3.94 -6.99
C GLY A 140 5.23 3.67 -6.09
N LEU A 141 5.65 4.70 -5.37
CA LEU A 141 6.82 4.61 -4.48
C LEU A 141 6.53 3.73 -3.25
N THR A 142 5.36 3.89 -2.67
CA THR A 142 4.98 3.21 -1.42
C THR A 142 4.85 1.70 -1.64
N ASN A 143 4.22 1.25 -2.72
CA ASN A 143 4.07 -0.18 -2.97
C ASN A 143 5.38 -0.85 -3.39
N ALA A 144 6.17 -0.18 -4.26
CA ALA A 144 7.47 -0.69 -4.68
C ALA A 144 8.51 -0.72 -3.55
N HIS A 145 8.29 0.01 -2.46
CA HIS A 145 9.20 0.12 -1.30
C HIS A 145 8.41 0.16 0.00
N HIS A 146 7.63 -0.88 0.25
CA HIS A 146 6.60 -0.94 1.29
C HIS A 146 7.14 -1.29 2.69
N GLU A 147 8.41 -1.67 2.79
CA GLU A 147 8.99 -2.02 4.08
C GLU A 147 9.07 -0.79 5.01
N PRO A 148 8.82 -0.97 6.30
CA PRO A 148 8.59 0.15 7.22
C PRO A 148 9.80 1.04 7.45
N ILE A 149 11.01 0.64 7.09
CA ILE A 149 12.20 1.51 7.17
C ILE A 149 12.34 2.48 6.01
N ASN A 150 11.54 2.33 4.95
CA ASN A 150 11.65 3.10 3.71
C ASN A 150 10.88 4.42 3.72
N PHE A 151 10.00 4.65 4.67
CA PHE A 151 9.28 5.90 4.87
C PHE A 151 9.48 6.44 6.28
N PHE A 152 9.29 7.76 6.47
CA PHE A 152 9.54 8.40 7.76
C PHE A 152 8.40 8.26 8.75
N THR A 153 7.15 8.33 8.30
CA THR A 153 5.96 8.20 9.14
C THR A 153 5.93 6.86 9.89
N ALA A 154 5.36 6.83 11.08
CA ALA A 154 5.25 5.60 11.87
C ALA A 154 4.37 4.55 11.18
N ALA A 155 3.29 4.97 10.51
CA ALA A 155 2.48 4.13 9.63
C ALA A 155 2.79 4.42 8.16
N ARG A 156 2.39 3.52 7.24
CA ARG A 156 2.52 3.72 5.78
C ARG A 156 1.84 5.01 5.33
N PRO A 157 2.36 5.70 4.29
CA PRO A 157 1.68 6.84 3.65
C PRO A 157 0.25 6.48 3.25
N GLU A 158 -0.71 7.25 3.77
CA GLU A 158 -2.14 6.88 3.78
C GLU A 158 -2.78 6.93 2.38
N GLY A 159 -2.40 7.91 1.55
CA GLY A 159 -3.05 8.12 0.26
C GLY A 159 -2.88 6.95 -0.70
N ALA A 160 -1.65 6.49 -0.91
CA ALA A 160 -1.38 5.36 -1.79
C ALA A 160 -2.07 4.09 -1.30
N THR A 161 -2.04 3.82 0.02
CA THR A 161 -2.68 2.65 0.64
C THR A 161 -4.21 2.74 0.70
N THR A 162 -4.78 3.92 0.51
CA THR A 162 -6.22 4.10 0.37
C THR A 162 -6.69 3.82 -1.06
N LEU A 163 -5.91 4.20 -2.07
CA LEU A 163 -6.36 4.15 -3.46
C LEU A 163 -6.09 2.83 -4.15
N MET A 164 -5.03 2.12 -3.77
CA MET A 164 -4.64 0.84 -4.37
C MET A 164 -4.35 -0.22 -3.31
N PRO A 165 -4.36 -1.51 -3.66
CA PRO A 165 -3.98 -2.58 -2.73
C PRO A 165 -2.62 -2.31 -2.07
N SER A 166 -2.45 -2.72 -0.82
CA SER A 166 -1.21 -2.53 -0.07
C SER A 166 -1.03 -3.68 0.95
N THR A 167 -0.01 -4.52 0.84
CA THR A 167 0.95 -4.59 -0.27
C THR A 167 0.26 -5.16 -1.52
N TRP A 168 0.47 -4.56 -2.67
CA TRP A 168 -0.12 -5.06 -3.90
C TRP A 168 0.82 -6.06 -4.58
N HIS A 169 0.42 -7.31 -4.61
CA HIS A 169 1.12 -8.41 -5.27
C HIS A 169 0.13 -9.24 -6.09
N MET A 170 0.58 -9.83 -7.18
CA MET A 170 -0.24 -10.63 -8.10
C MET A 170 0.60 -11.70 -8.81
N THR A 171 -0.07 -12.73 -9.29
CA THR A 171 0.57 -13.85 -10.01
C THR A 171 0.75 -13.51 -11.50
N GLY A 172 1.94 -13.81 -12.04
CA GLY A 172 2.25 -13.55 -13.44
C GLY A 172 3.69 -13.76 -13.82
N VAL A 173 4.12 -13.03 -14.85
CA VAL A 173 5.48 -13.03 -15.40
C VAL A 173 6.02 -11.61 -15.40
N GLU A 174 7.27 -11.48 -15.01
CA GLU A 174 8.02 -10.22 -14.99
C GLU A 174 9.29 -10.33 -15.83
N PHE A 175 9.57 -9.26 -16.57
CA PHE A 175 10.84 -9.01 -17.25
C PHE A 175 11.48 -7.78 -16.62
N PHE A 176 12.74 -7.88 -16.22
CA PHE A 176 13.42 -6.79 -15.54
C PHE A 176 14.91 -6.76 -15.87
N GLY A 177 15.52 -5.61 -15.65
CA GLY A 177 16.96 -5.44 -15.87
C GLY A 177 17.42 -4.00 -15.68
N SER A 178 18.72 -3.81 -15.86
CA SER A 178 19.38 -2.51 -15.77
C SER A 178 20.18 -2.28 -17.06
N PHE A 179 20.13 -1.07 -17.59
CA PHE A 179 20.84 -0.72 -18.83
C PHE A 179 21.39 0.71 -18.78
N GLY A 180 22.31 0.98 -19.68
CA GLY A 180 22.96 2.28 -19.76
C GLY A 180 24.19 2.41 -18.85
N ARG A 181 24.79 3.61 -18.79
CA ARG A 181 25.98 3.93 -17.99
C ARG A 181 26.01 5.40 -17.61
N GLY A 182 26.58 5.70 -16.45
CA GLY A 182 26.75 7.07 -15.96
C GLY A 182 25.41 7.78 -15.85
N MET A 183 25.29 8.96 -16.45
CA MET A 183 24.04 9.74 -16.42
C MET A 183 22.88 9.08 -17.18
N ALA A 184 23.14 8.12 -18.06
CA ALA A 184 22.12 7.36 -18.80
C ALA A 184 21.92 5.96 -18.22
N SER A 185 21.92 5.82 -16.89
CA SER A 185 21.63 4.56 -16.19
C SER A 185 20.16 4.46 -15.87
N PHE A 186 19.58 3.28 -16.17
CA PHE A 186 18.16 2.99 -15.98
C PHE A 186 17.96 1.57 -15.46
N ASP A 187 16.92 1.39 -14.64
CA ASP A 187 16.37 0.09 -14.26
C ASP A 187 14.94 0.02 -14.77
N TYR A 188 14.50 -1.15 -15.23
CA TYR A 188 13.14 -1.35 -15.70
C TYR A 188 12.52 -2.65 -15.19
N GLU A 189 11.22 -2.65 -15.11
CA GLU A 189 10.35 -3.79 -14.80
C GLU A 189 9.16 -3.74 -15.75
N ALA A 190 8.76 -4.89 -16.30
CA ALA A 190 7.57 -5.03 -17.14
C ALA A 190 6.88 -6.34 -16.80
N MET A 191 5.58 -6.31 -16.50
CA MET A 191 4.85 -7.46 -16.00
C MET A 191 3.57 -7.70 -16.79
N VAL A 192 3.21 -8.98 -16.91
CA VAL A 192 1.86 -9.44 -17.26
C VAL A 192 1.36 -10.29 -16.11
N THR A 193 0.29 -9.83 -15.45
CA THR A 193 -0.22 -10.48 -14.23
C THR A 193 -1.73 -10.69 -14.32
N ALA A 194 -2.30 -11.41 -13.37
CA ALA A 194 -3.73 -11.35 -13.12
C ALA A 194 -4.17 -9.90 -12.94
N GLY A 195 -5.40 -9.57 -13.32
CA GLY A 195 -5.94 -8.22 -13.20
C GLY A 195 -6.75 -8.04 -11.92
N LEU A 196 -7.29 -6.85 -11.72
CA LEU A 196 -8.19 -6.54 -10.61
C LEU A 196 -9.59 -7.12 -10.83
N ASN A 197 -10.31 -7.38 -9.73
CA ASN A 197 -11.70 -7.76 -9.70
C ASN A 197 -12.56 -6.55 -9.29
N PRO A 198 -13.43 -6.02 -10.18
CA PRO A 198 -14.22 -4.82 -9.89
C PRO A 198 -15.28 -5.02 -8.81
N ASN A 199 -15.57 -6.24 -8.39
CA ASN A 199 -16.47 -6.50 -7.25
C ASN A 199 -16.00 -5.80 -5.97
N GLY A 200 -14.68 -5.61 -5.81
CA GLY A 200 -14.07 -4.89 -4.68
C GLY A 200 -13.99 -3.38 -4.86
N PHE A 201 -14.34 -2.82 -6.03
CA PHE A 201 -14.25 -1.37 -6.24
C PHE A 201 -15.35 -0.62 -5.50
N ASN A 202 -14.98 0.44 -4.81
CA ASN A 202 -15.93 1.21 -4.02
C ASN A 202 -15.62 2.72 -4.02
N ALA A 203 -16.54 3.51 -3.49
CA ALA A 203 -16.44 4.96 -3.51
C ALA A 203 -15.38 5.54 -2.56
N TYR A 204 -14.99 4.80 -1.52
CA TYR A 204 -14.10 5.29 -0.47
C TYR A 204 -12.65 4.89 -0.66
N ASN A 205 -12.44 3.71 -1.23
CA ASN A 205 -11.14 3.08 -1.40
C ASN A 205 -10.75 2.86 -2.87
N TRP A 206 -11.58 3.33 -3.79
CA TRP A 206 -11.43 3.26 -5.23
C TRP A 206 -11.17 1.81 -5.72
N VAL A 207 -9.92 1.44 -6.13
CA VAL A 207 -9.59 0.09 -6.61
C VAL A 207 -8.94 -0.80 -5.54
N ARG A 208 -8.70 -0.29 -4.32
CA ARG A 208 -7.91 -0.97 -3.28
C ARG A 208 -8.36 -2.40 -3.01
N ASP A 209 -9.66 -2.59 -2.85
CA ASP A 209 -10.22 -3.88 -2.46
C ASP A 209 -10.51 -4.79 -3.67
N GLY A 210 -10.04 -4.40 -4.87
CA GLY A 210 -10.13 -5.19 -6.10
C GLY A 210 -8.99 -6.19 -6.31
N LYS A 211 -8.02 -6.28 -5.39
CA LYS A 211 -6.99 -7.32 -5.41
C LYS A 211 -7.69 -8.68 -5.34
N GLN A 212 -7.30 -9.61 -6.23
CA GLN A 212 -7.83 -10.96 -6.22
C GLN A 212 -7.25 -11.78 -5.06
N GLY A 213 -7.77 -12.97 -4.86
CA GLY A 213 -7.55 -13.81 -3.69
C GLY A 213 -6.09 -14.01 -3.28
N LEU A 214 -5.89 -14.25 -1.99
CA LEU A 214 -4.56 -14.33 -1.39
C LEU A 214 -3.93 -15.70 -1.52
N PHE A 215 -4.75 -16.73 -1.62
CA PHE A 215 -4.36 -18.15 -1.74
C PHE A 215 -5.23 -18.91 -2.72
N GLU A 216 -6.12 -18.24 -3.41
CA GLU A 216 -7.02 -18.81 -4.39
C GLU A 216 -6.44 -18.66 -5.80
N THR A 217 -7.06 -19.33 -6.73
CA THR A 217 -6.73 -19.16 -8.14
C THR A 217 -7.22 -17.81 -8.62
N ASP A 218 -6.30 -16.94 -9.02
CA ASP A 218 -6.63 -15.66 -9.65
C ASP A 218 -7.34 -15.89 -10.99
N ASN A 219 -8.40 -15.09 -11.25
CA ASN A 219 -9.03 -15.08 -12.55
C ASN A 219 -8.15 -14.29 -13.54
N PHE A 220 -7.67 -14.96 -14.57
CA PHE A 220 -6.78 -14.41 -15.59
C PHE A 220 -7.50 -14.10 -16.91
N SER A 221 -8.83 -13.91 -16.88
CA SER A 221 -9.64 -13.67 -18.09
C SER A 221 -9.40 -12.27 -18.71
N ALA A 222 -8.93 -11.33 -17.90
CA ALA A 222 -8.49 -10.00 -18.30
C ALA A 222 -7.14 -9.70 -17.62
N PRO A 223 -6.02 -10.11 -18.24
CA PRO A 223 -4.70 -9.83 -17.70
C PRO A 223 -4.41 -8.35 -17.60
N ALA A 224 -3.57 -7.99 -16.64
CA ALA A 224 -3.07 -6.64 -16.45
C ALA A 224 -1.63 -6.53 -16.94
N TYR A 225 -1.28 -5.34 -17.38
CA TYR A 225 0.04 -4.96 -17.88
C TYR A 225 0.61 -3.86 -16.99
N THR A 226 1.79 -4.09 -16.45
CA THR A 226 2.48 -3.14 -15.59
C THR A 226 3.87 -2.86 -16.16
N ALA A 227 4.29 -1.61 -16.11
CA ALA A 227 5.69 -1.28 -16.35
C ALA A 227 6.17 -0.17 -15.41
N ARG A 228 7.44 -0.24 -15.07
CA ARG A 228 8.18 0.75 -14.31
C ARG A 228 9.52 1.02 -14.96
N LEU A 229 9.92 2.29 -15.00
CA LEU A 229 11.23 2.74 -15.40
C LEU A 229 11.80 3.67 -14.32
N ASN A 230 13.00 3.39 -13.86
CA ASN A 230 13.74 4.25 -12.93
C ASN A 230 14.98 4.80 -13.62
N TRP A 231 15.18 6.10 -13.54
CA TRP A 231 16.44 6.74 -13.87
C TRP A 231 17.31 6.84 -12.62
N THR A 232 18.54 6.35 -12.71
CA THR A 232 19.50 6.23 -11.59
C THR A 232 20.85 6.86 -11.91
N GLY A 233 20.89 7.76 -12.89
CA GLY A 233 22.12 8.36 -13.44
C GLY A 233 22.90 9.27 -12.48
N VAL A 234 22.28 9.77 -11.42
CA VAL A 234 22.93 10.59 -10.37
C VAL A 234 22.98 9.82 -9.05
N PRO A 235 24.17 9.66 -8.44
CA PRO A 235 24.28 8.96 -7.17
C PRO A 235 23.35 9.53 -6.07
N GLY A 236 22.55 8.66 -5.49
CA GLY A 236 21.58 9.03 -4.46
C GLY A 236 20.25 9.58 -5.00
N LEU A 237 20.12 9.84 -6.28
CA LEU A 237 18.88 10.27 -6.92
C LEU A 237 18.29 9.14 -7.77
N ARG A 238 17.03 8.85 -7.55
CA ARG A 238 16.18 7.99 -8.38
C ARG A 238 14.94 8.75 -8.79
N VAL A 239 14.60 8.70 -10.05
CA VAL A 239 13.35 9.24 -10.62
C VAL A 239 12.63 8.08 -11.29
N GLY A 240 11.42 7.76 -10.83
CA GLY A 240 10.63 6.63 -11.29
C GLY A 240 9.35 7.08 -11.99
N ALA A 241 8.96 6.32 -13.00
CA ALA A 241 7.63 6.38 -13.61
C ALA A 241 7.08 4.96 -13.74
N SER A 242 5.81 4.77 -13.44
CA SER A 242 5.16 3.46 -13.55
C SER A 242 3.71 3.59 -14.00
N PHE A 243 3.20 2.52 -14.60
CA PHE A 243 1.78 2.39 -14.90
C PHE A 243 1.31 0.96 -14.68
N PHE A 244 0.00 0.83 -14.47
CA PHE A 244 -0.75 -0.42 -14.48
C PHE A 244 -1.96 -0.23 -15.37
N TYR A 245 -2.19 -1.16 -16.28
CA TYR A 245 -3.34 -1.16 -17.18
C TYR A 245 -4.02 -2.53 -17.17
N ASN A 246 -5.29 -2.56 -16.80
CA ASN A 246 -6.11 -3.75 -16.84
C ASN A 246 -7.31 -3.51 -17.78
N PRO A 247 -7.25 -3.98 -19.02
CA PRO A 247 -8.37 -3.87 -19.95
C PRO A 247 -9.51 -4.77 -19.52
N ASP A 248 -10.72 -4.22 -19.54
CA ASP A 248 -11.96 -4.94 -19.22
C ASP A 248 -11.88 -5.81 -17.96
N ALA A 249 -11.51 -5.19 -16.83
CA ALA A 249 -11.39 -5.85 -15.53
C ALA A 249 -12.70 -6.60 -15.14
N GLY A 250 -13.84 -6.21 -15.71
CA GLY A 250 -15.11 -6.90 -15.54
C GLY A 250 -15.09 -8.38 -15.89
N ARG A 251 -14.17 -8.82 -16.75
CA ARG A 251 -13.98 -10.24 -17.09
C ARG A 251 -13.29 -11.04 -15.98
N ASN A 252 -12.65 -10.37 -15.03
CA ASN A 252 -12.05 -11.00 -13.83
C ASN A 252 -13.06 -11.11 -12.69
N ALA A 253 -14.29 -10.60 -12.85
CA ALA A 253 -15.29 -10.74 -11.81
C ALA A 253 -15.53 -12.21 -11.47
N ASP A 254 -15.68 -12.46 -10.19
CA ASP A 254 -16.10 -13.75 -9.69
C ASP A 254 -17.59 -14.01 -9.96
N LYS A 255 -18.15 -15.05 -9.35
CA LYS A 255 -19.54 -15.44 -9.58
C LYS A 255 -20.57 -14.53 -8.89
N LEU A 256 -20.13 -13.57 -8.04
CA LEU A 256 -21.04 -12.74 -7.27
C LEU A 256 -21.75 -11.72 -8.16
N ILE A 257 -21.02 -11.05 -9.03
CA ILE A 257 -21.56 -10.06 -9.95
C ILE A 257 -20.94 -10.23 -11.32
N THR A 258 -21.77 -10.15 -12.36
CA THR A 258 -21.30 -10.11 -13.75
C THR A 258 -21.49 -8.73 -14.34
N TYR A 259 -20.58 -8.31 -15.19
CA TYR A 259 -20.59 -6.99 -15.84
C TYR A 259 -20.97 -7.07 -17.31
N LYS A 260 -21.75 -8.08 -17.69
CA LYS A 260 -22.25 -8.21 -19.07
C LYS A 260 -23.18 -7.05 -19.43
N GLY A 261 -22.91 -6.44 -20.58
CA GLY A 261 -23.79 -5.40 -21.15
C GLY A 261 -23.57 -3.98 -20.64
N ILE A 262 -22.64 -3.74 -19.71
CA ILE A 262 -22.33 -2.39 -19.22
C ILE A 262 -21.12 -1.74 -19.90
N GLY A 263 -20.53 -2.41 -20.88
CA GLY A 263 -19.30 -1.97 -21.55
C GLY A 263 -18.03 -2.41 -20.82
N SER A 264 -16.87 -2.06 -21.37
CA SER A 264 -15.57 -2.40 -20.81
C SER A 264 -15.28 -1.60 -19.53
N ILE A 265 -14.77 -2.29 -18.50
CA ILE A 265 -14.28 -1.66 -17.27
C ILE A 265 -12.75 -1.63 -17.34
N ASP A 266 -12.22 -0.61 -17.99
CA ASP A 266 -10.77 -0.43 -18.09
C ASP A 266 -10.24 0.31 -16.87
N VAL A 267 -9.16 -0.18 -16.30
CA VAL A 267 -8.47 0.44 -15.17
C VAL A 267 -7.07 0.85 -15.60
N LEU A 268 -6.78 2.14 -15.50
CA LEU A 268 -5.45 2.69 -15.73
C LEU A 268 -4.98 3.41 -14.46
N LEU A 269 -3.84 3.00 -13.91
CA LEU A 269 -3.10 3.76 -12.90
C LEU A 269 -1.76 4.18 -13.47
N TYR A 270 -1.26 5.33 -13.04
CA TYR A 270 0.08 5.81 -13.35
C TYR A 270 0.66 6.57 -12.17
N SER A 271 1.96 6.45 -11.99
CA SER A 271 2.67 7.10 -10.90
C SER A 271 4.00 7.68 -11.38
N PHE A 272 4.37 8.80 -10.75
CA PHE A 272 5.69 9.41 -10.88
C PHE A 272 6.27 9.56 -9.47
N ASP A 273 7.51 9.17 -9.29
CA ASP A 273 8.16 9.27 -7.99
C ASP A 273 9.62 9.75 -8.09
N ILE A 274 10.07 10.36 -7.01
CA ILE A 274 11.44 10.82 -6.85
C ILE A 274 11.94 10.46 -5.48
N GLN A 275 13.18 9.99 -5.40
CA GLN A 275 13.87 9.75 -4.15
C GLN A 275 15.29 10.32 -4.24
N TYR A 276 15.65 11.12 -3.24
CA TYR A 276 17.00 11.64 -3.11
C TYR A 276 17.57 11.33 -1.72
N ILE A 277 18.65 10.60 -1.67
CA ILE A 277 19.31 10.21 -0.43
C ILE A 277 20.78 10.57 -0.52
N ASN A 278 21.23 11.41 0.39
CA ASN A 278 22.64 11.71 0.56
C ASN A 278 23.04 11.65 2.03
N LYS A 279 24.25 12.09 2.35
CA LYS A 279 24.78 12.11 3.72
C LYS A 279 23.92 12.94 4.67
N TYR A 280 23.29 14.01 4.20
CA TYR A 280 22.60 15.02 5.01
C TYR A 280 21.08 14.92 4.96
N VAL A 281 20.55 14.57 3.80
CA VAL A 281 19.11 14.65 3.50
C VAL A 281 18.63 13.33 2.91
N CYS A 282 17.43 12.94 3.33
CA CYS A 282 16.61 11.96 2.62
C CYS A 282 15.28 12.62 2.27
N ALA A 283 14.98 12.71 0.98
CA ALA A 283 13.75 13.31 0.47
C ALA A 283 13.06 12.35 -0.50
N ARG A 284 11.74 12.32 -0.48
CA ARG A 284 10.91 11.50 -1.35
C ARG A 284 9.67 12.25 -1.77
N GLY A 285 9.22 11.99 -2.98
CA GLY A 285 7.94 12.47 -3.49
C GLY A 285 7.28 11.39 -4.33
N ASN A 286 5.97 11.33 -4.28
CA ASN A 286 5.15 10.42 -5.06
C ASN A 286 3.91 11.13 -5.56
N PHE A 287 3.55 10.83 -6.81
CA PHE A 287 2.28 11.20 -7.41
C PHE A 287 1.67 9.94 -8.00
N LEU A 288 0.42 9.65 -7.65
CA LEU A 288 -0.35 8.54 -8.17
C LEU A 288 -1.72 9.06 -8.64
N SER A 289 -2.13 8.66 -9.81
CA SER A 289 -3.48 8.90 -10.30
C SER A 289 -3.90 7.78 -11.23
N GLY A 290 -5.18 7.78 -11.60
CA GLY A 290 -5.68 6.81 -12.57
C GLY A 290 -7.11 7.07 -12.97
N ASN A 291 -7.61 6.23 -13.87
CA ASN A 291 -8.96 6.31 -14.39
C ASN A 291 -9.59 4.93 -14.47
N ILE A 292 -10.91 4.89 -14.22
CA ILE A 292 -11.77 3.73 -14.47
C ILE A 292 -12.84 4.16 -15.49
N THR A 293 -13.09 3.34 -16.49
CA THR A 293 -14.20 3.56 -17.44
C THR A 293 -15.52 3.02 -16.89
N ASN A 294 -16.65 3.51 -17.40
CA ASN A 294 -18.01 3.04 -17.12
C ASN A 294 -18.38 2.96 -15.62
N THR A 295 -17.84 3.86 -14.79
CA THR A 295 -18.00 3.82 -13.33
C THR A 295 -19.43 4.03 -12.85
N GLU A 296 -20.30 4.69 -13.62
CA GLU A 296 -21.71 4.85 -13.31
C GLU A 296 -22.45 3.51 -13.40
N ALA A 297 -22.27 2.79 -14.50
CA ALA A 297 -22.84 1.47 -14.70
C ALA A 297 -22.22 0.45 -13.72
N LEU A 298 -20.91 0.51 -13.50
CA LEU A 298 -20.22 -0.29 -12.50
C LEU A 298 -20.79 -0.08 -11.10
N THR A 299 -20.98 1.17 -10.67
CA THR A 299 -21.57 1.49 -9.36
C THR A 299 -22.97 0.93 -9.22
N SER A 300 -23.81 1.08 -10.26
CA SER A 300 -25.15 0.54 -10.27
C SER A 300 -25.17 -0.99 -10.16
N GLN A 301 -24.26 -1.65 -10.86
CA GLN A 301 -24.16 -3.11 -10.86
C GLN A 301 -23.68 -3.63 -9.49
N ASN A 302 -22.66 -3.02 -8.90
CA ASN A 302 -22.17 -3.40 -7.56
C ASN A 302 -23.25 -3.20 -6.51
N ARG A 303 -24.00 -2.10 -6.56
CA ARG A 303 -25.08 -1.81 -5.63
C ARG A 303 -26.24 -2.82 -5.74
N SER A 304 -26.62 -3.19 -6.94
CA SER A 304 -27.71 -4.15 -7.16
C SER A 304 -27.31 -5.59 -6.86
N GLY A 305 -26.06 -5.96 -7.15
CA GLY A 305 -25.56 -7.32 -6.98
C GLY A 305 -25.12 -7.66 -5.55
N LEU A 306 -24.45 -6.72 -4.86
CA LEU A 306 -23.92 -6.95 -3.50
C LEU A 306 -24.93 -6.60 -2.39
N GLY A 307 -25.99 -5.83 -2.73
CA GLY A 307 -26.94 -5.33 -1.73
C GLY A 307 -26.39 -4.13 -0.94
N MET A 308 -27.31 -3.44 -0.25
CA MET A 308 -26.98 -2.19 0.44
C MET A 308 -26.10 -2.37 1.69
N ASN A 309 -26.09 -3.54 2.28
CA ASN A 309 -25.34 -3.85 3.51
C ASN A 309 -23.96 -4.45 3.23
N HIS A 310 -23.63 -4.71 1.98
CA HIS A 310 -22.31 -5.25 1.66
C HIS A 310 -21.24 -4.19 1.88
N PRO A 311 -20.08 -4.51 2.50
CA PRO A 311 -19.02 -3.55 2.80
C PRO A 311 -18.46 -2.83 1.56
N TYR A 312 -18.55 -3.43 0.39
CA TYR A 312 -18.15 -2.84 -0.91
C TYR A 312 -19.29 -2.12 -1.62
N SER A 313 -20.52 -2.21 -1.13
CA SER A 313 -21.64 -1.47 -1.66
C SER A 313 -21.51 0.01 -1.29
N THR A 314 -21.84 0.89 -2.22
CA THR A 314 -21.96 2.31 -1.89
C THR A 314 -23.30 2.54 -1.17
N PRO A 315 -23.30 2.78 0.15
CA PRO A 315 -24.53 2.71 0.95
C PRO A 315 -25.50 3.87 0.71
N ARG A 316 -25.14 4.84 -0.14
CA ARG A 316 -25.96 6.03 -0.35
C ARG A 316 -26.36 6.21 -1.81
N PRO A 317 -27.62 6.56 -2.06
CA PRO A 317 -28.00 7.06 -3.36
C PRO A 317 -27.12 8.27 -3.75
N GLY A 318 -26.55 8.24 -4.95
CA GLY A 318 -25.73 9.33 -5.48
C GLY A 318 -24.23 9.25 -5.21
N THR A 319 -23.75 8.37 -4.32
CA THR A 319 -22.31 8.13 -4.18
C THR A 319 -21.86 7.13 -5.23
N LEU A 320 -20.96 7.54 -6.12
CA LEU A 320 -20.45 6.74 -7.23
C LEU A 320 -19.01 6.32 -6.98
N ILE A 321 -18.61 5.17 -7.52
CA ILE A 321 -17.20 4.86 -7.72
C ILE A 321 -16.64 5.91 -8.66
N ALA A 322 -15.55 6.56 -8.25
CA ALA A 322 -15.01 7.66 -9.04
C ALA A 322 -14.38 7.19 -10.35
N ARG A 323 -14.54 8.00 -11.38
CA ARG A 323 -13.84 7.82 -12.64
C ARG A 323 -12.34 8.06 -12.46
N ARG A 324 -11.95 9.02 -11.61
CA ARG A 324 -10.56 9.40 -11.35
C ARG A 324 -10.31 9.56 -9.86
N ALA A 325 -9.19 9.04 -9.42
CA ALA A 325 -8.63 9.25 -8.09
C ALA A 325 -7.22 9.85 -8.20
N VAL A 326 -6.75 10.48 -7.12
CA VAL A 326 -5.43 11.09 -7.04
C VAL A 326 -4.84 10.96 -5.64
N ASP A 327 -3.54 10.72 -5.58
CA ASP A 327 -2.69 10.81 -4.39
C ASP A 327 -1.38 11.51 -4.76
N TRP A 328 -0.89 12.37 -3.87
CA TRP A 328 0.47 12.86 -3.93
C TRP A 328 1.02 13.12 -2.55
N SER A 329 2.30 12.81 -2.38
CA SER A 329 2.99 12.96 -1.11
C SER A 329 4.41 13.47 -1.30
N ALA A 330 4.91 14.14 -0.28
CA ALA A 330 6.30 14.55 -0.21
C ALA A 330 6.78 14.44 1.24
N GLU A 331 8.01 13.96 1.42
CA GLU A 331 8.65 13.91 2.73
C GLU A 331 10.12 14.31 2.63
N VAL A 332 10.62 14.94 3.68
CA VAL A 332 12.03 15.27 3.84
C VAL A 332 12.47 15.07 5.27
N GLY A 333 13.62 14.43 5.45
CA GLY A 333 14.27 14.24 6.74
C GLY A 333 15.73 14.65 6.68
N LEU A 334 16.22 15.25 7.77
CA LEU A 334 17.59 15.73 7.93
C LEU A 334 18.39 14.79 8.83
N ASN A 335 19.53 14.32 8.38
CA ASN A 335 20.43 13.49 9.19
C ASN A 335 21.24 14.35 10.17
N LEU A 336 20.77 14.48 11.40
CA LEU A 336 21.45 15.29 12.42
C LEU A 336 22.87 14.82 12.70
N LYS A 337 23.16 13.51 12.68
CA LYS A 337 24.52 13.00 12.86
C LYS A 337 25.51 13.61 11.88
N SER A 338 25.10 13.88 10.68
CA SER A 338 25.97 14.46 9.65
C SER A 338 26.27 15.94 9.86
N LEU A 339 25.48 16.64 10.69
CA LEU A 339 25.71 18.02 11.10
C LEU A 339 26.72 18.09 12.26
N PHE A 340 26.90 16.98 13.00
CA PHE A 340 27.80 16.88 14.16
C PHE A 340 28.89 15.83 13.94
N PRO A 341 29.74 15.96 12.91
CA PRO A 341 30.71 14.92 12.52
C PRO A 341 31.77 14.63 13.60
N ARG A 342 32.03 15.57 14.49
CA ARG A 342 33.01 15.41 15.61
C ARG A 342 32.44 14.60 16.79
N MET A 343 31.11 14.41 16.83
CA MET A 343 30.44 13.63 17.88
C MET A 343 30.25 12.19 17.43
N GLU A 344 31.24 11.34 17.55
CA GLU A 344 31.18 9.95 17.06
C GLU A 344 30.00 9.15 17.60
N LYS A 345 29.64 9.36 18.86
CA LYS A 345 28.52 8.69 19.53
C LYS A 345 27.14 9.34 19.28
N PHE A 346 27.07 10.45 18.52
CA PHE A 346 25.79 11.09 18.25
C PHE A 346 24.89 10.13 17.46
N PRO A 347 23.63 9.93 17.90
CA PRO A 347 22.72 8.98 17.26
C PRO A 347 22.29 9.45 15.86
N ARG A 348 21.92 8.50 14.98
CA ARG A 348 21.37 8.81 13.68
C ARG A 348 19.87 9.14 13.81
N ILE A 349 19.57 10.39 14.08
CA ILE A 349 18.21 10.91 14.20
C ILE A 349 17.90 11.75 12.97
N TYR A 350 16.71 11.55 12.44
CA TYR A 350 16.14 12.30 11.32
C TYR A 350 14.86 12.98 11.79
N PRO A 351 14.87 14.27 12.19
CA PRO A 351 13.66 15.07 12.17
C PRO A 351 13.14 15.13 10.74
N PHE A 352 11.82 15.00 10.59
CA PHE A 352 11.19 14.97 9.28
C PHE A 352 9.87 15.73 9.26
N ILE A 353 9.49 16.10 8.07
CA ILE A 353 8.16 16.57 7.71
C ILE A 353 7.65 15.74 6.55
N HIS A 354 6.37 15.39 6.59
CA HIS A 354 5.66 14.67 5.54
C HIS A 354 4.34 15.38 5.25
N TYR A 355 4.01 15.50 3.97
CA TYR A 355 2.71 15.94 3.50
C TYR A 355 2.13 14.88 2.57
N ASN A 356 0.82 14.63 2.69
CA ASN A 356 0.09 13.78 1.77
C ASN A 356 -1.29 14.38 1.49
N TYR A 357 -1.69 14.40 0.25
CA TYR A 357 -3.04 14.71 -0.21
C TYR A 357 -3.55 13.54 -1.02
N TYR A 358 -4.76 13.08 -0.71
CA TYR A 358 -5.42 12.09 -1.53
C TYR A 358 -6.92 12.35 -1.66
N ASN A 359 -7.46 11.92 -2.78
CA ASN A 359 -8.87 12.00 -3.07
C ASN A 359 -9.31 10.81 -3.93
N PRO A 360 -9.95 9.79 -3.34
CA PRO A 360 -10.50 8.67 -4.10
C PRO A 360 -11.65 9.09 -5.01
N GLN A 361 -12.19 10.30 -4.83
CA GLN A 361 -13.31 10.85 -5.59
C GLN A 361 -12.94 12.16 -6.30
N GLU A 362 -11.79 12.20 -6.96
CA GLU A 362 -11.32 13.39 -7.67
C GLU A 362 -12.28 13.82 -8.79
N SER A 363 -12.81 12.86 -9.54
CA SER A 363 -13.92 13.12 -10.45
C SER A 363 -14.83 11.89 -10.59
N VAL A 364 -16.12 12.12 -10.61
CA VAL A 364 -17.15 11.11 -10.83
C VAL A 364 -17.74 11.26 -12.23
N ALA A 365 -18.37 10.19 -12.74
CA ALA A 365 -19.04 10.22 -14.04
C ALA A 365 -20.45 10.81 -13.94
N GLY A 366 -21.02 11.18 -15.09
CA GLY A 366 -22.40 11.65 -15.20
C GLY A 366 -22.69 12.91 -14.40
N SER A 367 -23.86 12.96 -13.77
CA SER A 367 -24.32 14.05 -12.91
C SER A 367 -23.97 13.85 -11.42
N GLY A 368 -23.13 12.84 -11.10
CA GLY A 368 -22.71 12.55 -9.74
C GLY A 368 -21.90 13.71 -9.13
N THR A 369 -21.98 13.83 -7.81
CA THR A 369 -21.18 14.81 -7.05
C THR A 369 -20.10 14.09 -6.26
N PRO A 370 -18.82 14.50 -6.36
CA PRO A 370 -17.76 13.92 -5.57
C PRO A 370 -18.01 14.06 -4.06
N GLU A 371 -17.73 13.01 -3.32
CA GLU A 371 -17.92 12.98 -1.87
C GLU A 371 -16.71 13.63 -1.16
N LYS A 372 -16.86 14.89 -0.80
CA LYS A 372 -15.77 15.70 -0.21
C LYS A 372 -15.20 15.17 1.11
N ARG A 373 -15.94 14.33 1.84
CA ARG A 373 -15.43 13.68 3.06
C ARG A 373 -14.38 12.61 2.78
N CYS A 374 -14.25 12.16 1.52
CA CYS A 374 -13.17 11.25 1.09
C CYS A 374 -11.87 11.97 0.79
N GLN A 375 -11.93 13.28 0.53
CA GLN A 375 -10.77 14.12 0.30
C GLN A 375 -10.05 14.41 1.62
N VAL A 376 -8.75 14.09 1.68
CA VAL A 376 -7.92 14.28 2.87
C VAL A 376 -6.62 14.94 2.48
N SER A 377 -6.20 15.95 3.28
CA SER A 377 -4.83 16.45 3.28
C SER A 377 -4.26 16.31 4.68
N LEU A 378 -3.06 15.79 4.79
CA LEU A 378 -2.43 15.53 6.07
C LEU A 378 -0.99 16.05 6.12
N TRP A 379 -0.61 16.49 7.30
CA TRP A 379 0.75 16.83 7.67
C TRP A 379 1.21 15.93 8.79
N SER A 380 2.42 15.37 8.66
CA SER A 380 3.06 14.63 9.74
C SER A 380 4.42 15.24 10.06
N PHE A 381 4.72 15.37 11.34
CA PHE A 381 5.97 15.89 11.86
C PHE A 381 6.52 14.89 12.86
N GLY A 382 7.81 14.56 12.76
CA GLY A 382 8.31 13.52 13.66
C GLY A 382 9.82 13.35 13.63
N LEU A 383 10.22 12.26 14.28
CA LEU A 383 11.61 11.85 14.45
C LEU A 383 11.75 10.37 14.08
N ASN A 384 12.79 10.06 13.33
CA ASN A 384 13.25 8.69 13.11
C ASN A 384 14.63 8.53 13.73
N TRP A 385 14.73 7.63 14.69
CA TRP A 385 16.00 7.23 15.28
C TRP A 385 16.46 5.89 14.71
N ARG A 386 17.44 5.92 13.83
CA ARG A 386 18.05 4.72 13.27
C ARG A 386 19.04 4.14 14.28
N ILE A 387 18.55 3.21 15.11
CA ILE A 387 19.31 2.56 16.20
C ILE A 387 20.43 1.71 15.60
N LEU A 388 20.08 0.90 14.60
CA LEU A 388 20.96 0.03 13.81
C LEU A 388 20.64 0.16 12.32
N PRO A 389 21.50 -0.38 11.41
CA PRO A 389 21.20 -0.50 10.00
C PRO A 389 19.96 -1.32 9.76
N GLY A 390 18.88 -1.17 9.82
CA GLY A 390 17.66 -1.98 9.68
C GLY A 390 16.77 -2.00 10.90
N LEU A 391 17.09 -1.22 11.97
CA LEU A 391 16.22 -1.06 13.13
C LEU A 391 16.01 0.43 13.39
N VAL A 392 14.74 0.86 13.38
CA VAL A 392 14.32 2.26 13.46
C VAL A 392 13.21 2.41 14.50
N ALA A 393 13.42 3.33 15.47
CA ALA A 393 12.33 3.84 16.29
C ALA A 393 11.78 5.12 15.67
N LYS A 394 10.46 5.27 15.64
CA LYS A 394 9.76 6.37 15.01
C LYS A 394 8.76 6.99 15.98
N ALA A 395 8.63 8.31 15.91
CA ALA A 395 7.58 9.04 16.60
C ALA A 395 7.09 10.15 15.68
N ASP A 396 5.79 10.27 15.48
CA ASP A 396 5.19 11.36 14.71
C ASP A 396 3.85 11.84 15.26
N TYR A 397 3.54 13.08 14.94
CA TYR A 397 2.23 13.68 15.11
C TYR A 397 1.67 14.01 13.74
N THR A 398 0.48 13.51 13.44
CA THR A 398 -0.23 13.71 12.18
C THR A 398 -1.53 14.47 12.42
N THR A 399 -1.78 15.48 11.59
CA THR A 399 -3.06 16.17 11.53
C THR A 399 -3.67 16.02 10.14
N ARG A 400 -4.95 15.63 10.08
CA ARG A 400 -5.71 15.47 8.84
C ARG A 400 -6.77 16.55 8.72
N GLN A 401 -6.86 17.16 7.56
CA GLN A 401 -7.94 18.06 7.17
C GLN A 401 -8.82 17.35 6.14
N ILE A 402 -10.09 17.24 6.46
CA ILE A 402 -11.09 16.63 5.59
C ILE A 402 -11.73 17.70 4.70
N GLY A 403 -12.03 17.36 3.45
CA GLY A 403 -12.54 18.31 2.44
C GLY A 403 -13.93 18.90 2.73
N THR A 404 -14.56 18.53 3.84
CA THR A 404 -15.82 19.13 4.30
C THR A 404 -15.89 19.20 5.82
N ALA A 405 -16.47 20.30 6.34
CA ALA A 405 -16.78 20.43 7.77
C ALA A 405 -18.16 19.84 8.12
N LYS A 406 -18.92 19.35 7.13
CA LYS A 406 -20.27 18.83 7.33
C LYS A 406 -20.29 17.34 7.02
N VAL A 407 -20.69 16.55 8.01
CA VAL A 407 -20.95 15.12 7.86
C VAL A 407 -22.44 14.91 8.13
N PHE A 408 -23.20 14.43 7.12
CA PHE A 408 -24.63 14.15 7.22
C PHE A 408 -25.52 15.30 7.72
N GLY A 409 -25.18 16.54 7.34
CA GLY A 409 -25.90 17.71 7.83
C GLY A 409 -25.52 18.14 9.25
N THR A 410 -24.67 17.40 9.93
CA THR A 410 -24.13 17.77 11.24
C THR A 410 -22.97 18.74 11.03
N SER A 411 -23.04 19.92 11.60
CA SER A 411 -21.91 20.84 11.70
C SER A 411 -21.01 20.42 12.85
N GLY A 412 -19.69 20.63 12.71
CA GLY A 412 -18.73 20.43 13.81
C GLY A 412 -17.75 19.30 13.60
N TYR A 413 -17.61 18.81 12.36
CA TYR A 413 -16.48 17.99 12.00
C TYR A 413 -15.21 18.84 12.05
N HIS A 414 -14.19 18.37 12.75
CA HIS A 414 -12.90 19.06 12.87
C HIS A 414 -11.75 18.15 12.40
N SER A 415 -10.53 18.68 12.40
CA SER A 415 -9.34 17.93 12.00
C SER A 415 -9.18 16.65 12.82
N GLU A 416 -8.87 15.57 12.14
CA GLU A 416 -8.47 14.31 12.76
C GLU A 416 -6.99 14.40 13.12
N ASN A 417 -6.66 14.14 14.39
CA ASN A 417 -5.28 14.21 14.87
C ASN A 417 -4.87 12.88 15.45
N GLU A 418 -3.59 12.55 15.35
CA GLU A 418 -3.04 11.36 16.00
C GLU A 418 -1.56 11.54 16.34
N PHE A 419 -1.17 10.92 17.45
CA PHE A 419 0.22 10.71 17.80
C PHE A 419 0.55 9.23 17.62
N ARG A 420 1.70 8.94 17.01
CA ARG A 420 2.12 7.56 16.70
C ARG A 420 3.52 7.29 17.17
N LEU A 421 3.75 6.07 17.65
CA LEU A 421 5.05 5.51 17.98
C LEU A 421 5.21 4.18 17.24
N ALA A 422 6.37 3.94 16.64
CA ALA A 422 6.66 2.66 16.01
C ALA A 422 8.11 2.21 16.27
N LEU A 423 8.27 0.90 16.34
CA LEU A 423 9.56 0.24 16.24
C LEU A 423 9.53 -0.68 15.03
N ALA A 424 10.34 -0.38 14.03
CA ALA A 424 10.35 -1.10 12.76
C ALA A 424 11.73 -1.69 12.46
N TYR A 425 11.72 -2.88 11.86
CA TYR A 425 12.95 -3.52 11.42
C TYR A 425 12.82 -4.05 9.99
N THR A 426 13.99 -4.17 9.29
CA THR A 426 14.15 -4.86 8.01
C THR A 426 15.57 -5.39 7.95
N LEU A 427 15.76 -6.70 8.03
CA LEU A 427 17.07 -7.34 8.15
C LEU A 427 17.11 -8.68 7.42
N TRP A 428 18.29 -9.00 6.85
CA TRP A 428 18.68 -10.36 6.56
C TRP A 428 19.38 -10.96 7.78
N PHE A 429 18.86 -12.07 8.31
CA PHE A 429 19.38 -12.73 9.52
C PHE A 429 20.56 -13.64 9.17
N THR A 430 20.53 -14.23 7.96
CA THR A 430 21.60 -15.05 7.40
C THR A 430 21.96 -14.56 6.00
N LYS A 431 23.23 -14.74 5.60
CA LYS A 431 23.73 -14.37 4.25
C LYS A 431 24.49 -15.53 3.62
#